data_4921b64779060d62c06ceeedd5e4cd22
#
_entry.id   4921b64779060d62c06ceeedd5e4cd22
#
_cell.length_a   1.000
_cell.length_b   1.000
_cell.length_c   1.000
_cell.angle_alpha   90.00
_cell.angle_beta   90.00
_cell.angle_gamma   90.00
#
_symmetry.space_group_name_H-M   'P 1'
#
loop_
_entity.id
_entity.type
_entity.pdbx_description
1 polymer ?
#
loop_
_entity_poly.entity_id
_entity_poly.type
_entity_poly.pdbx_seq_one_letter_code
_entity_poly.pdbx_strand_id
1 'polypeptide(L)'
;MPIRLAPIAVAAALVTPMALATPAAANSTTLKAVVFEDVKPLYQKTDTGYEGFGVDVLEQIRMQSGRRKVEYSSVDSVNEGLNAVITGKVDIACGVAFTWERSTKVNYTLPFGIGGTRLLMASDTTVDGTPDSLSGKTVGVVKDSPASKVLKNVAPEVNLKPYNTPAEALAAYNSGDVPILGGGTLWLAANSSKETSALLPFRPYGRSGIGCIVNLNNGKLLSKANIAIGQMMQAYMDGDAGTRHMVERWIGPESNVGLTRVGIESLYSLILNVTAEISTPAAPAAR
;
A
#
# COMPACT_ATOMS: atom_id res chain seq x y z
N MET A 1 43.72 -31.00 -79.98
CA MET A 1 42.43 -30.96 -79.31
C MET A 1 42.56 -30.05 -78.09
N PRO A 2 41.99 -28.82 -78.12
CA PRO A 2 42.07 -27.94 -76.98
C PRO A 2 40.85 -28.14 -76.09
N ILE A 3 41.11 -28.30 -74.75
CA ILE A 3 40.14 -28.46 -73.69
C ILE A 3 39.58 -27.05 -73.35
N ARG A 4 38.25 -26.83 -73.48
CA ARG A 4 37.55 -25.62 -73.07
C ARG A 4 37.19 -25.75 -71.60
N LEU A 5 37.77 -24.88 -70.80
CA LEU A 5 37.33 -24.65 -69.39
C LEU A 5 36.15 -23.74 -69.39
N ALA A 6 35.03 -24.17 -68.79
CA ALA A 6 33.82 -23.33 -68.53
C ALA A 6 34.01 -22.54 -67.22
N PRO A 7 33.52 -21.28 -67.16
CA PRO A 7 33.57 -20.48 -65.92
C PRO A 7 32.49 -20.90 -64.95
N ILE A 8 32.91 -21.16 -63.67
CA ILE A 8 32.00 -21.37 -62.54
C ILE A 8 31.52 -20.01 -62.07
N ALA A 9 30.24 -19.76 -62.18
CA ALA A 9 29.60 -18.58 -61.62
C ALA A 9 29.36 -18.80 -60.12
N VAL A 10 30.03 -18.03 -59.25
CA VAL A 10 29.80 -18.00 -57.81
C VAL A 10 28.66 -17.04 -57.53
N ALA A 11 27.48 -17.55 -57.16
CA ALA A 11 26.36 -16.77 -56.68
C ALA A 11 26.61 -16.34 -55.23
N ALA A 12 26.91 -15.06 -55.02
CA ALA A 12 26.97 -14.46 -53.69
C ALA A 12 25.55 -14.27 -53.14
N ALA A 13 25.17 -15.08 -52.17
CA ALA A 13 23.94 -14.92 -51.42
C ALA A 13 24.07 -13.69 -50.46
N LEU A 14 23.36 -12.62 -50.73
CA LEU A 14 23.20 -11.49 -49.83
C LEU A 14 22.32 -11.89 -48.66
N VAL A 15 22.95 -12.20 -47.50
CA VAL A 15 22.24 -12.38 -46.24
C VAL A 15 21.93 -10.98 -45.68
N THR A 16 20.71 -10.52 -45.84
CA THR A 16 20.19 -9.34 -45.17
C THR A 16 20.00 -9.65 -43.69
N PRO A 17 20.61 -8.89 -42.74
CA PRO A 17 20.32 -9.06 -41.33
C PRO A 17 18.88 -8.57 -41.05
N MET A 18 18.01 -9.51 -40.71
CA MET A 18 16.67 -9.25 -40.21
C MET A 18 16.82 -8.66 -38.81
N ALA A 19 16.78 -7.33 -38.69
CA ALA A 19 16.76 -6.66 -37.39
C ALA A 19 15.49 -7.09 -36.65
N LEU A 20 15.67 -7.93 -35.63
CA LEU A 20 14.65 -8.23 -34.63
C LEU A 20 14.34 -6.90 -33.91
N ALA A 21 13.32 -6.21 -34.35
CA ALA A 21 12.73 -5.09 -33.62
C ALA A 21 12.21 -5.66 -32.28
N THR A 22 12.99 -5.47 -31.21
CA THR A 22 12.46 -5.62 -29.85
C THR A 22 11.24 -4.70 -29.74
N PRO A 23 10.06 -5.20 -29.33
CA PRO A 23 8.92 -4.33 -29.10
C PRO A 23 9.34 -3.33 -28.01
N ALA A 24 9.51 -2.06 -28.38
CA ALA A 24 9.61 -0.98 -27.42
C ALA A 24 8.38 -1.10 -26.54
N ALA A 25 8.58 -1.36 -25.26
CA ALA A 25 7.47 -1.41 -24.29
C ALA A 25 6.72 -0.08 -24.44
N ALA A 26 5.56 -0.13 -25.08
CA ALA A 26 4.72 1.03 -25.30
C ALA A 26 4.49 1.66 -23.93
N ASN A 27 4.96 2.88 -23.70
CA ASN A 27 4.70 3.62 -22.48
C ASN A 27 3.18 3.76 -22.36
N SER A 28 2.55 2.85 -21.61
CA SER A 28 1.12 2.90 -21.37
C SER A 28 0.76 4.28 -20.82
N THR A 29 -0.17 4.95 -21.46
CA THR A 29 -0.65 6.27 -21.01
C THR A 29 -1.52 6.18 -19.76
N THR A 30 -1.86 4.97 -19.35
CA THR A 30 -2.74 4.67 -18.21
C THR A 30 -1.96 3.97 -17.09
N LEU A 31 -2.16 4.41 -15.87
CA LEU A 31 -1.73 3.73 -14.66
C LEU A 31 -2.89 2.84 -14.18
N LYS A 32 -2.76 1.53 -14.28
CA LYS A 32 -3.76 0.59 -13.78
C LYS A 32 -3.53 0.35 -12.29
N ALA A 33 -4.50 0.68 -11.47
CA ALA A 33 -4.40 0.60 -10.02
C ALA A 33 -5.53 -0.21 -9.41
N VAL A 34 -5.23 -0.95 -8.34
CA VAL A 34 -6.25 -1.55 -7.48
C VAL A 34 -6.74 -0.54 -6.46
N VAL A 35 -8.03 -0.55 -6.20
CA VAL A 35 -8.67 0.04 -5.02
C VAL A 35 -9.32 -1.04 -4.18
N PHE A 36 -9.27 -0.89 -2.87
CA PHE A 36 -9.95 -1.77 -1.91
C PHE A 36 -11.26 -1.12 -1.51
N GLU A 37 -12.39 -1.80 -1.70
CA GLU A 37 -13.70 -1.20 -1.40
C GLU A 37 -13.84 -0.89 0.08
N ASP A 38 -14.37 0.31 0.37
CA ASP A 38 -14.75 0.79 1.70
C ASP A 38 -13.67 0.70 2.80
N VAL A 39 -12.41 0.87 2.40
CA VAL A 39 -11.26 0.91 3.32
C VAL A 39 -10.87 2.38 3.60
N LYS A 40 -11.75 3.13 4.28
CA LYS A 40 -11.42 4.50 4.75
C LYS A 40 -10.20 4.46 5.69
N PRO A 41 -9.35 5.50 5.69
CA PRO A 41 -9.40 6.71 4.87
C PRO A 41 -8.72 6.55 3.50
N LEU A 42 -8.30 5.33 3.13
CA LEU A 42 -7.53 5.08 1.91
C LEU A 42 -8.38 5.11 0.65
N TYR A 43 -9.57 4.51 0.72
CA TYR A 43 -10.49 4.39 -0.41
C TYR A 43 -11.94 4.49 0.05
N GLN A 44 -12.70 5.28 -0.67
CA GLN A 44 -14.14 5.41 -0.57
C GLN A 44 -14.72 5.54 -1.96
N LYS A 45 -15.76 4.75 -2.25
CA LYS A 45 -16.51 4.85 -3.50
C LYS A 45 -17.40 6.09 -3.47
N THR A 46 -17.45 6.80 -4.59
CA THR A 46 -18.34 7.95 -4.81
C THR A 46 -19.15 7.72 -6.09
N ASP A 47 -20.12 8.57 -6.36
CA ASP A 47 -20.93 8.51 -7.59
C ASP A 47 -20.09 8.69 -8.86
N THR A 48 -18.94 9.36 -8.76
CA THR A 48 -18.06 9.68 -9.90
C THR A 48 -16.77 8.87 -9.95
N GLY A 49 -16.54 7.96 -8.98
CA GLY A 49 -15.33 7.15 -8.93
C GLY A 49 -14.88 6.82 -7.51
N TYR A 50 -13.64 7.11 -7.20
CA TYR A 50 -13.03 6.83 -5.89
C TYR A 50 -12.35 8.07 -5.34
N GLU A 51 -12.40 8.23 -4.02
CA GLU A 51 -11.62 9.22 -3.27
C GLU A 51 -10.93 8.55 -2.07
N GLY A 52 -9.98 9.24 -1.46
CA GLY A 52 -9.24 8.74 -0.31
C GLY A 52 -7.75 9.03 -0.39
N PHE A 53 -7.05 8.81 0.73
CA PHE A 53 -5.61 9.06 0.79
C PHE A 53 -4.83 8.19 -0.20
N GLY A 54 -5.26 6.93 -0.39
CA GLY A 54 -4.66 6.05 -1.39
C GLY A 54 -4.86 6.55 -2.83
N VAL A 55 -6.02 7.17 -3.13
CA VAL A 55 -6.31 7.78 -4.43
C VAL A 55 -5.41 9.00 -4.67
N ASP A 56 -5.26 9.87 -3.68
CA ASP A 56 -4.39 11.04 -3.79
C ASP A 56 -2.92 10.64 -4.00
N VAL A 57 -2.44 9.62 -3.28
CA VAL A 57 -1.08 9.06 -3.49
C VAL A 57 -0.93 8.49 -4.91
N LEU A 58 -1.94 7.76 -5.42
CA LEU A 58 -1.94 7.24 -6.79
C LEU A 58 -1.89 8.36 -7.84
N GLU A 59 -2.57 9.48 -7.60
CA GLU A 59 -2.51 10.65 -8.49
C GLU A 59 -1.11 11.31 -8.49
N GLN A 60 -0.44 11.41 -7.34
CA GLN A 60 0.95 11.87 -7.29
C GLN A 60 1.88 10.93 -8.11
N ILE A 61 1.69 9.62 -7.96
CA ILE A 61 2.47 8.62 -8.71
C ILE A 61 2.15 8.69 -10.21
N ARG A 62 0.88 8.88 -10.59
CA ARG A 62 0.46 9.07 -11.98
C ARG A 62 1.21 10.25 -12.62
N MET A 63 1.18 11.41 -11.97
CA MET A 63 1.86 12.62 -12.45
C MET A 63 3.36 12.38 -12.61
N GLN A 64 4.03 11.83 -11.58
CA GLN A 64 5.48 11.56 -11.58
C GLN A 64 5.88 10.51 -12.62
N SER A 65 5.01 9.55 -12.92
CA SER A 65 5.27 8.51 -13.92
C SER A 65 4.99 8.95 -15.36
N GLY A 66 4.43 10.16 -15.57
CA GLY A 66 4.06 10.71 -16.87
C GLY A 66 2.84 10.02 -17.49
N ARG A 67 2.00 9.37 -16.69
CA ARG A 67 0.75 8.74 -17.14
C ARG A 67 -0.37 9.79 -17.24
N ARG A 68 -1.30 9.61 -18.19
CA ARG A 68 -2.38 10.59 -18.41
C ARG A 68 -3.57 10.38 -17.49
N LYS A 69 -3.86 9.13 -17.11
CA LYS A 69 -4.99 8.78 -16.24
C LYS A 69 -4.66 7.59 -15.35
N VAL A 70 -5.40 7.46 -14.25
CA VAL A 70 -5.49 6.22 -13.46
C VAL A 70 -6.74 5.48 -13.89
N GLU A 71 -6.64 4.16 -14.03
CA GLU A 71 -7.76 3.24 -14.23
C GLU A 71 -7.84 2.36 -13.00
N TYR A 72 -8.97 2.43 -12.31
CA TYR A 72 -9.18 1.73 -11.06
C TYR A 72 -9.87 0.38 -11.28
N SER A 73 -9.38 -0.66 -10.63
CA SER A 73 -10.01 -1.98 -10.52
C SER A 73 -10.31 -2.25 -9.05
N SER A 74 -11.59 -2.40 -8.72
CA SER A 74 -12.00 -2.74 -7.36
C SER A 74 -11.75 -4.21 -7.06
N VAL A 75 -11.32 -4.49 -5.82
CA VAL A 75 -11.17 -5.84 -5.28
C VAL A 75 -11.64 -5.89 -3.82
N ASP A 76 -12.15 -7.04 -3.41
CA ASP A 76 -12.72 -7.23 -2.07
C ASP A 76 -11.66 -7.55 -1.02
N SER A 77 -10.46 -7.96 -1.45
CA SER A 77 -9.40 -8.36 -0.52
C SER A 77 -8.01 -7.90 -0.94
N VAL A 78 -7.14 -7.71 0.07
CA VAL A 78 -5.71 -7.39 -0.18
C VAL A 78 -5.01 -8.52 -0.94
N ASN A 79 -5.43 -9.78 -0.76
CA ASN A 79 -4.85 -10.91 -1.46
C ASN A 79 -5.19 -10.91 -2.96
N GLU A 80 -6.40 -10.50 -3.34
CA GLU A 80 -6.75 -10.28 -4.75
C GLU A 80 -5.94 -9.16 -5.38
N GLY A 81 -5.80 -8.03 -4.68
CA GLY A 81 -4.96 -6.92 -5.12
C GLY A 81 -3.50 -7.33 -5.30
N LEU A 82 -2.97 -8.11 -4.36
CA LEU A 82 -1.62 -8.67 -4.44
C LEU A 82 -1.46 -9.54 -5.69
N ASN A 83 -2.41 -10.47 -5.93
CA ASN A 83 -2.38 -11.34 -7.11
C ASN A 83 -2.50 -10.55 -8.42
N ALA A 84 -3.32 -9.51 -8.47
CA ALA A 84 -3.45 -8.66 -9.65
C ALA A 84 -2.13 -7.95 -10.00
N VAL A 85 -1.36 -7.51 -8.99
CA VAL A 85 -0.03 -6.92 -9.17
C VAL A 85 1.00 -7.98 -9.58
N ILE A 86 1.02 -9.15 -8.93
CA ILE A 86 1.96 -10.25 -9.24
C ILE A 86 1.79 -10.71 -10.70
N THR A 87 0.54 -10.86 -11.15
CA THR A 87 0.23 -11.32 -12.51
C THR A 87 0.34 -10.22 -13.57
N GLY A 88 0.59 -8.96 -13.18
CA GLY A 88 0.67 -7.83 -14.10
C GLY A 88 -0.70 -7.40 -14.67
N LYS A 89 -1.81 -7.85 -14.11
CA LYS A 89 -3.16 -7.42 -14.46
C LYS A 89 -3.34 -5.91 -14.18
N VAL A 90 -2.70 -5.44 -13.10
CA VAL A 90 -2.59 -4.03 -12.73
C VAL A 90 -1.11 -3.65 -12.48
N ASP A 91 -0.81 -2.36 -12.54
CA ASP A 91 0.54 -1.84 -12.33
C ASP A 91 0.89 -1.70 -10.85
N ILE A 92 -0.09 -1.32 -10.01
CA ILE A 92 0.13 -0.86 -8.63
C ILE A 92 -1.10 -1.08 -7.75
N ALA A 93 -0.87 -1.32 -6.46
CA ALA A 93 -1.89 -1.24 -5.41
C ALA A 93 -1.33 -0.48 -4.21
N CYS A 94 -1.99 0.59 -3.77
CA CYS A 94 -1.57 1.39 -2.62
C CYS A 94 -2.36 1.03 -1.34
N GLY A 95 -1.85 1.42 -0.17
CA GLY A 95 -2.52 1.12 1.11
C GLY A 95 -2.25 -0.29 1.66
N VAL A 96 -1.21 -0.94 1.17
CA VAL A 96 -0.85 -2.31 1.58
C VAL A 96 0.16 -2.27 2.71
N ALA A 97 -0.20 -2.87 3.85
CA ALA A 97 0.72 -3.04 4.97
C ALA A 97 1.87 -3.98 4.60
N PHE A 98 3.09 -3.57 4.96
CA PHE A 98 4.28 -4.38 4.74
C PHE A 98 4.25 -5.66 5.57
N THR A 99 4.57 -6.78 4.94
CA THR A 99 4.93 -8.04 5.60
C THR A 99 6.09 -8.70 4.86
N TRP A 100 6.95 -9.41 5.56
CA TRP A 100 8.05 -10.15 4.96
C TRP A 100 7.56 -11.18 3.94
N GLU A 101 6.45 -11.87 4.23
CA GLU A 101 5.83 -12.82 3.31
C GLU A 101 5.46 -12.16 1.95
N ARG A 102 4.86 -10.96 1.99
CA ARG A 102 4.47 -10.23 0.78
C ARG A 102 5.68 -9.69 0.02
N SER A 103 6.72 -9.21 0.74
CA SER A 103 7.92 -8.64 0.13
C SER A 103 8.74 -9.64 -0.69
N THR A 104 8.51 -10.94 -0.53
CA THR A 104 9.10 -11.97 -1.41
C THR A 104 8.42 -12.06 -2.78
N LYS A 105 7.24 -11.46 -2.94
CA LYS A 105 6.39 -11.59 -4.14
C LYS A 105 6.21 -10.28 -4.90
N VAL A 106 6.39 -9.15 -4.23
CA VAL A 106 6.23 -7.80 -4.79
C VAL A 106 7.25 -6.83 -4.20
N ASN A 107 7.53 -5.75 -4.92
CA ASN A 107 8.29 -4.63 -4.39
C ASN A 107 7.37 -3.65 -3.67
N TYR A 108 7.82 -3.15 -2.53
CA TYR A 108 7.17 -2.07 -1.78
C TYR A 108 7.80 -0.72 -2.09
N THR A 109 6.97 0.31 -2.18
CA THR A 109 7.42 1.71 -2.21
C THR A 109 7.85 2.17 -0.82
N LEU A 110 8.38 3.40 -0.73
CA LEU A 110 8.40 4.13 0.54
C LEU A 110 7.00 4.08 1.18
N PRO A 111 6.91 3.87 2.49
CA PRO A 111 5.64 3.95 3.18
C PRO A 111 5.18 5.41 3.22
N PHE A 112 3.89 5.67 2.99
CA PHE A 112 3.26 6.96 3.17
C PHE A 112 2.43 7.07 4.45
N GLY A 113 2.38 5.98 5.22
CA GLY A 113 1.76 5.88 6.52
C GLY A 113 2.36 4.74 7.34
N ILE A 114 2.09 4.76 8.63
CA ILE A 114 2.40 3.66 9.55
C ILE A 114 1.09 3.16 10.15
N GLY A 115 0.96 1.86 10.21
CA GLY A 115 -0.15 1.17 10.84
C GLY A 115 0.31 0.08 11.78
N GLY A 116 -0.63 -0.69 12.21
CA GLY A 116 -0.48 -1.89 13.03
C GLY A 116 -1.86 -2.40 13.36
N THR A 117 -1.93 -3.48 14.11
CA THR A 117 -3.19 -4.08 14.56
C THR A 117 -3.63 -3.43 15.86
N ARG A 118 -4.85 -2.92 15.88
CA ARG A 118 -5.56 -2.42 17.06
C ARG A 118 -6.94 -3.06 17.14
N LEU A 119 -7.64 -2.71 18.19
CA LEU A 119 -8.97 -3.19 18.51
C LEU A 119 -9.88 -1.96 18.67
N LEU A 120 -11.03 -1.98 18.04
CA LEU A 120 -12.10 -1.01 18.21
C LEU A 120 -13.16 -1.65 19.11
N MET A 121 -13.56 -0.94 20.14
CA MET A 121 -14.54 -1.39 21.13
C MET A 121 -15.22 -0.18 21.78
N ALA A 122 -16.24 -0.41 22.59
CA ALA A 122 -16.92 0.66 23.32
C ALA A 122 -15.96 1.39 24.26
N SER A 123 -16.14 2.71 24.45
CA SER A 123 -15.26 3.54 25.28
C SER A 123 -15.34 3.24 26.78
N ASP A 124 -16.46 2.66 27.22
CA ASP A 124 -16.70 2.23 28.62
C ASP A 124 -16.22 0.80 28.93
N THR A 125 -15.49 0.19 28.00
CA THR A 125 -14.97 -1.18 28.16
C THR A 125 -13.94 -1.28 29.28
N THR A 126 -13.89 -2.44 29.96
CA THR A 126 -12.83 -2.79 30.90
C THR A 126 -11.65 -3.51 30.23
N VAL A 127 -11.76 -3.81 28.90
CA VAL A 127 -10.72 -4.45 28.12
C VAL A 127 -9.71 -3.39 27.68
N ASP A 128 -8.44 -3.56 28.05
CA ASP A 128 -7.37 -2.60 27.72
C ASP A 128 -6.60 -2.96 26.42
N GLY A 129 -6.98 -4.07 25.80
CA GLY A 129 -6.38 -4.58 24.58
C GLY A 129 -5.07 -5.35 24.79
N THR A 130 -4.67 -5.64 26.04
CA THR A 130 -3.57 -6.57 26.33
C THR A 130 -3.97 -8.02 26.05
N PRO A 131 -3.02 -8.94 25.78
CA PRO A 131 -3.32 -10.35 25.56
C PRO A 131 -4.18 -10.96 26.68
N ASP A 132 -3.87 -10.65 27.95
CA ASP A 132 -4.59 -11.17 29.11
C ASP A 132 -6.03 -10.67 29.14
N SER A 133 -6.26 -9.39 28.84
CA SER A 133 -7.62 -8.81 28.80
C SER A 133 -8.47 -9.35 27.65
N LEU A 134 -7.83 -9.93 26.61
CA LEU A 134 -8.48 -10.53 25.44
C LEU A 134 -8.79 -12.02 25.61
N SER A 135 -8.26 -12.68 26.65
CA SER A 135 -8.49 -14.11 26.87
C SER A 135 -9.99 -14.41 26.94
N GLY A 136 -10.44 -15.38 26.14
CA GLY A 136 -11.85 -15.79 26.02
C GLY A 136 -12.78 -14.75 25.38
N LYS A 137 -12.30 -13.57 24.97
CA LYS A 137 -13.13 -12.55 24.29
C LYS A 137 -13.32 -12.90 22.80
N THR A 138 -14.47 -12.51 22.25
CA THR A 138 -14.73 -12.63 20.81
C THR A 138 -14.32 -11.35 20.10
N VAL A 139 -13.46 -11.49 19.08
CA VAL A 139 -12.96 -10.39 18.25
C VAL A 139 -13.29 -10.68 16.79
N GLY A 140 -14.07 -9.80 16.15
CA GLY A 140 -14.30 -9.81 14.70
C GLY A 140 -13.03 -9.42 13.96
N VAL A 141 -12.67 -10.14 12.92
CA VAL A 141 -11.50 -9.83 12.08
C VAL A 141 -11.78 -10.13 10.62
N VAL A 142 -11.12 -9.42 9.71
CA VAL A 142 -11.12 -9.83 8.30
C VAL A 142 -10.25 -11.07 8.14
N LYS A 143 -10.81 -12.08 7.48
CA LYS A 143 -10.15 -13.37 7.23
C LYS A 143 -8.81 -13.18 6.53
N ASP A 144 -7.79 -13.92 6.95
CA ASP A 144 -6.43 -13.90 6.40
C ASP A 144 -5.75 -12.51 6.37
N SER A 145 -6.32 -11.53 7.08
CA SER A 145 -5.71 -10.20 7.23
C SER A 145 -4.47 -10.24 8.12
N PRO A 146 -3.57 -9.24 8.03
CA PRO A 146 -2.48 -9.10 8.98
C PRO A 146 -2.97 -9.05 10.43
N ALA A 147 -4.11 -8.39 10.68
CA ALA A 147 -4.69 -8.30 12.02
C ALA A 147 -5.09 -9.67 12.58
N SER A 148 -5.73 -10.53 11.77
CA SER A 148 -6.09 -11.88 12.21
C SER A 148 -4.86 -12.71 12.55
N LYS A 149 -3.80 -12.63 11.76
CA LYS A 149 -2.53 -13.34 11.99
C LYS A 149 -1.81 -12.82 13.25
N VAL A 150 -1.75 -11.50 13.43
CA VAL A 150 -1.11 -10.86 14.60
C VAL A 150 -1.85 -11.21 15.88
N LEU A 151 -3.18 -11.08 15.91
CA LEU A 151 -3.98 -11.37 17.10
C LEU A 151 -3.89 -12.85 17.50
N LYS A 152 -3.88 -13.76 16.53
CA LYS A 152 -3.69 -15.20 16.80
C LYS A 152 -2.34 -15.50 17.47
N ASN A 153 -1.30 -14.72 17.14
CA ASN A 153 0.03 -14.92 17.72
C ASN A 153 0.20 -14.25 19.08
N VAL A 154 -0.34 -13.02 19.28
CA VAL A 154 -0.13 -12.25 20.51
C VAL A 154 -1.15 -12.58 21.60
N ALA A 155 -2.35 -13.01 21.22
CA ALA A 155 -3.43 -13.40 22.14
C ALA A 155 -4.04 -14.75 21.70
N PRO A 156 -3.34 -15.88 21.90
CA PRO A 156 -3.75 -17.18 21.36
C PRO A 156 -5.09 -17.69 21.93
N GLU A 157 -5.49 -17.19 23.09
CA GLU A 157 -6.76 -17.55 23.76
C GLU A 157 -7.95 -16.68 23.32
N VAL A 158 -7.75 -15.74 22.37
CA VAL A 158 -8.83 -14.92 21.82
C VAL A 158 -9.68 -15.75 20.85
N ASN A 159 -11.01 -15.57 20.90
CA ASN A 159 -11.92 -16.18 19.94
C ASN A 159 -12.06 -15.28 18.70
N LEU A 160 -11.32 -15.58 17.64
CA LEU A 160 -11.42 -14.84 16.39
C LEU A 160 -12.64 -15.27 15.58
N LYS A 161 -13.54 -14.31 15.27
CA LYS A 161 -14.68 -14.50 14.36
C LYS A 161 -14.33 -13.89 13.00
N PRO A 162 -14.03 -14.71 11.96
CA PRO A 162 -13.60 -14.21 10.66
C PRO A 162 -14.77 -13.73 9.81
N TYR A 163 -14.58 -12.62 9.09
CA TYR A 163 -15.46 -12.07 8.05
C TYR A 163 -14.71 -12.00 6.73
N ASN A 164 -15.41 -12.08 5.60
CA ASN A 164 -14.76 -12.10 4.31
C ASN A 164 -14.26 -10.71 3.88
N THR A 165 -15.01 -9.66 4.23
CA THR A 165 -14.69 -8.28 3.83
C THR A 165 -14.60 -7.33 5.03
N PRO A 166 -13.90 -6.17 4.89
CA PRO A 166 -13.91 -5.13 5.90
C PRO A 166 -15.32 -4.60 6.20
N ALA A 167 -16.17 -4.47 5.18
CA ALA A 167 -17.55 -4.00 5.32
C ALA A 167 -18.39 -4.96 6.18
N GLU A 168 -18.30 -6.28 5.96
CA GLU A 168 -18.98 -7.29 6.78
C GLU A 168 -18.51 -7.23 8.25
N ALA A 169 -17.19 -7.14 8.47
CA ALA A 169 -16.62 -7.08 9.82
C ALA A 169 -17.08 -5.81 10.57
N LEU A 170 -17.11 -4.68 9.89
CA LEU A 170 -17.58 -3.41 10.45
C LEU A 170 -19.09 -3.44 10.74
N ALA A 171 -19.89 -4.00 9.83
CA ALA A 171 -21.34 -4.16 10.03
C ALA A 171 -21.65 -5.03 11.25
N ALA A 172 -20.91 -6.13 11.44
CA ALA A 172 -21.05 -7.01 12.59
C ALA A 172 -20.71 -6.30 13.92
N TYR A 173 -19.68 -5.45 13.92
CA TYR A 173 -19.36 -4.60 15.08
C TYR A 173 -20.47 -3.57 15.35
N ASN A 174 -20.93 -2.86 14.33
CA ASN A 174 -21.95 -1.83 14.47
C ASN A 174 -23.33 -2.38 14.90
N SER A 175 -23.65 -3.62 14.55
CA SER A 175 -24.87 -4.31 14.98
C SER A 175 -24.76 -4.94 16.37
N GLY A 176 -23.56 -4.95 16.99
CA GLY A 176 -23.30 -5.61 18.26
C GLY A 176 -23.12 -7.14 18.17
N ASP A 177 -23.04 -7.71 16.96
CA ASP A 177 -22.78 -9.15 16.73
C ASP A 177 -21.38 -9.56 17.22
N VAL A 178 -20.42 -8.63 17.19
CA VAL A 178 -19.14 -8.75 17.88
C VAL A 178 -18.86 -7.51 18.73
N PRO A 179 -18.44 -7.67 20.00
CA PRO A 179 -18.17 -6.53 20.90
C PRO A 179 -16.85 -5.82 20.58
N ILE A 180 -15.94 -6.49 19.88
CA ILE A 180 -14.59 -6.01 19.57
C ILE A 180 -14.31 -6.28 18.11
N LEU A 181 -13.77 -5.26 17.41
CA LEU A 181 -13.32 -5.38 16.01
C LEU A 181 -11.81 -5.21 15.93
N GLY A 182 -11.10 -6.22 15.44
CA GLY A 182 -9.65 -6.21 15.21
C GLY A 182 -9.31 -5.82 13.78
N GLY A 183 -8.40 -4.85 13.60
CA GLY A 183 -8.05 -4.37 12.27
C GLY A 183 -6.85 -3.44 12.22
N GLY A 184 -6.59 -2.91 11.03
CA GLY A 184 -5.54 -1.91 10.81
C GLY A 184 -5.89 -0.57 11.45
N THR A 185 -4.91 0.07 12.10
CA THR A 185 -5.08 1.31 12.86
C THR A 185 -5.82 2.40 12.10
N LEU A 186 -5.43 2.70 10.85
CA LEU A 186 -6.05 3.80 10.09
C LEU A 186 -7.52 3.50 9.75
N TRP A 187 -7.81 2.26 9.35
CA TRP A 187 -9.17 1.84 9.03
C TRP A 187 -10.09 1.87 10.25
N LEU A 188 -9.63 1.36 11.38
CA LEU A 188 -10.41 1.41 12.62
C LEU A 188 -10.63 2.84 13.08
N ALA A 189 -9.59 3.69 13.05
CA ALA A 189 -9.71 5.10 13.43
C ALA A 189 -10.71 5.85 12.54
N ALA A 190 -10.66 5.63 11.22
CA ALA A 190 -11.59 6.28 10.29
C ALA A 190 -13.06 5.87 10.47
N ASN A 191 -13.29 4.70 11.09
CA ASN A 191 -14.65 4.16 11.34
C ASN A 191 -15.04 4.19 12.83
N SER A 192 -14.24 4.82 13.69
CA SER A 192 -14.53 4.98 15.11
C SER A 192 -15.33 6.27 15.38
N SER A 193 -16.15 6.25 16.44
CA SER A 193 -16.70 7.46 17.05
C SER A 193 -15.79 7.88 18.19
N LYS A 194 -15.34 9.15 18.20
CA LYS A 194 -14.47 9.68 19.26
C LYS A 194 -15.14 9.67 20.63
N GLU A 195 -16.47 9.74 20.67
CA GLU A 195 -17.27 9.82 21.89
C GLU A 195 -17.57 8.43 22.49
N THR A 196 -17.81 7.44 21.63
CA THR A 196 -18.37 6.14 22.05
C THR A 196 -17.43 4.96 21.83
N SER A 197 -16.28 5.18 21.20
CA SER A 197 -15.34 4.11 20.86
C SER A 197 -13.96 4.34 21.45
N ALA A 198 -13.28 3.24 21.81
CA ALA A 198 -11.89 3.21 22.17
C ALA A 198 -11.08 2.40 21.15
N LEU A 199 -9.89 2.88 20.83
CA LEU A 199 -8.90 2.19 20.01
C LEU A 199 -7.75 1.72 20.88
N LEU A 200 -7.68 0.42 21.12
CA LEU A 200 -6.72 -0.21 22.04
C LEU A 200 -5.95 -1.35 21.35
N PRO A 201 -4.77 -1.72 21.83
CA PRO A 201 -3.98 -1.00 22.81
C PRO A 201 -3.44 0.32 22.24
N PHE A 202 -2.96 1.22 23.09
CA PHE A 202 -2.37 2.50 22.64
C PHE A 202 -1.19 2.27 21.69
N ARG A 203 -0.34 1.29 21.98
CA ARG A 203 0.72 0.83 21.05
C ARG A 203 0.18 -0.32 20.20
N PRO A 204 0.01 -0.12 18.87
CA PRO A 204 -0.46 -1.16 17.97
C PRO A 204 0.45 -2.40 17.99
N TYR A 205 -0.14 -3.57 17.88
CA TYR A 205 0.60 -4.80 17.59
C TYR A 205 1.06 -4.82 16.13
N GLY A 206 2.20 -5.48 15.86
CA GLY A 206 2.67 -5.73 14.51
C GLY A 206 2.80 -4.45 13.68
N ARG A 207 3.43 -3.41 14.21
CA ARG A 207 3.62 -2.13 13.52
C ARG A 207 4.35 -2.34 12.21
N SER A 208 3.83 -1.73 11.13
CA SER A 208 4.43 -1.80 9.79
C SER A 208 4.14 -0.55 8.99
N GLY A 209 4.99 -0.29 7.99
CA GLY A 209 4.74 0.74 6.99
C GLY A 209 3.54 0.37 6.11
N ILE A 210 2.79 1.38 5.69
CA ILE A 210 1.73 1.29 4.69
C ILE A 210 2.24 1.96 3.43
N GLY A 211 2.43 1.19 2.36
CA GLY A 211 2.97 1.67 1.10
C GLY A 211 2.15 1.19 -0.10
N CYS A 212 2.71 1.41 -1.29
CA CYS A 212 2.19 0.78 -2.49
C CYS A 212 3.04 -0.44 -2.84
N ILE A 213 2.44 -1.39 -3.56
CA ILE A 213 3.11 -2.57 -4.09
C ILE A 213 3.11 -2.53 -5.62
N VAL A 214 4.23 -2.92 -6.21
CA VAL A 214 4.40 -3.06 -7.66
C VAL A 214 5.03 -4.42 -7.98
N ASN A 215 4.86 -4.90 -9.21
CA ASN A 215 5.47 -6.15 -9.65
C ASN A 215 7.01 -6.11 -9.49
N LEU A 216 7.62 -7.24 -9.12
CA LEU A 216 9.08 -7.35 -8.92
C LEU A 216 9.88 -6.87 -10.14
N ASN A 217 9.35 -7.07 -11.34
CA ASN A 217 10.01 -6.70 -12.60
C ASN A 217 9.74 -5.23 -13.02
N ASN A 218 8.96 -4.45 -12.25
CA ASN A 218 8.62 -3.07 -12.59
C ASN A 218 9.41 -2.04 -11.76
N GLY A 219 10.74 -2.16 -11.76
CA GLY A 219 11.62 -1.25 -11.03
C GLY A 219 11.50 0.22 -11.48
N LYS A 220 11.14 0.46 -12.76
CA LYS A 220 10.92 1.82 -13.27
C LYS A 220 9.72 2.51 -12.59
N LEU A 221 8.60 1.80 -12.44
CA LEU A 221 7.44 2.34 -11.72
C LEU A 221 7.73 2.49 -10.23
N LEU A 222 8.43 1.52 -9.62
CA LEU A 222 8.86 1.61 -8.22
C LEU A 222 9.66 2.89 -7.96
N SER A 223 10.67 3.17 -8.79
CA SER A 223 11.48 4.40 -8.67
C SER A 223 10.62 5.66 -8.78
N LYS A 224 9.72 5.73 -9.76
CA LYS A 224 8.81 6.87 -9.94
C LYS A 224 7.84 7.03 -8.76
N ALA A 225 7.31 5.93 -8.23
CA ALA A 225 6.44 5.95 -7.07
C ALA A 225 7.17 6.44 -5.80
N ASN A 226 8.40 5.98 -5.59
CA ASN A 226 9.21 6.44 -4.47
C ASN A 226 9.54 7.94 -4.54
N ILE A 227 9.85 8.45 -5.74
CA ILE A 227 10.07 9.89 -5.94
C ILE A 227 8.79 10.67 -5.64
N ALA A 228 7.63 10.23 -6.15
CA ALA A 228 6.36 10.89 -5.89
C ALA A 228 6.01 10.95 -4.40
N ILE A 229 6.14 9.82 -3.70
CA ILE A 229 5.85 9.73 -2.26
C ILE A 229 6.86 10.58 -1.45
N GLY A 230 8.16 10.51 -1.79
CA GLY A 230 9.18 11.33 -1.14
C GLY A 230 8.96 12.84 -1.33
N GLN A 231 8.63 13.27 -2.55
CA GLN A 231 8.30 14.67 -2.85
C GLN A 231 7.04 15.14 -2.12
N MET A 232 6.01 14.30 -2.03
CA MET A 232 4.80 14.58 -1.25
C MET A 232 5.13 14.80 0.25
N MET A 233 5.93 13.91 0.84
CA MET A 233 6.36 14.07 2.24
C MET A 233 7.19 15.33 2.44
N GLN A 234 8.14 15.60 1.55
CA GLN A 234 8.99 16.79 1.62
C GLN A 234 8.14 18.07 1.50
N ALA A 235 7.24 18.16 0.52
CA ALA A 235 6.34 19.30 0.36
C ALA A 235 5.47 19.53 1.62
N TYR A 236 4.99 18.45 2.25
CA TYR A 236 4.26 18.54 3.52
C TYR A 236 5.13 19.14 4.62
N MET A 237 6.39 18.67 4.76
CA MET A 237 7.37 19.16 5.74
C MET A 237 7.73 20.63 5.50
N ASP A 238 7.89 21.02 4.23
CA ASP A 238 8.20 22.40 3.82
C ASP A 238 7.01 23.36 3.97
N GLY A 239 5.85 22.85 4.34
CA GLY A 239 4.66 23.66 4.63
C GLY A 239 3.81 24.00 3.42
N ASP A 240 3.95 23.27 2.30
CA ASP A 240 3.08 23.46 1.14
C ASP A 240 1.60 23.28 1.50
N ALA A 241 0.82 24.34 1.32
CA ALA A 241 -0.57 24.37 1.77
C ALA A 241 -1.45 23.34 1.06
N GLY A 242 -1.22 23.11 -0.23
CA GLY A 242 -1.96 22.12 -1.02
C GLY A 242 -1.71 20.70 -0.55
N THR A 243 -0.44 20.35 -0.34
CA THR A 243 -0.03 19.03 0.14
C THR A 243 -0.49 18.80 1.59
N ARG A 244 -0.38 19.82 2.47
CA ARG A 244 -0.91 19.72 3.84
C ARG A 244 -2.40 19.47 3.83
N HIS A 245 -3.17 20.24 3.06
CA HIS A 245 -4.60 20.01 2.93
C HIS A 245 -4.93 18.60 2.38
N MET A 246 -4.22 18.16 1.35
CA MET A 246 -4.41 16.83 0.76
C MET A 246 -4.19 15.70 1.80
N VAL A 247 -3.15 15.78 2.62
CA VAL A 247 -2.85 14.76 3.63
C VAL A 247 -3.78 14.89 4.85
N GLU A 248 -3.94 16.11 5.38
CA GLU A 248 -4.64 16.33 6.65
C GLU A 248 -6.13 16.06 6.56
N ARG A 249 -6.77 16.26 5.40
CA ARG A 249 -8.19 15.91 5.22
C ARG A 249 -8.48 14.43 5.45
N TRP A 250 -7.49 13.53 5.26
CA TRP A 250 -7.67 12.10 5.43
C TRP A 250 -7.16 11.56 6.76
N ILE A 251 -6.01 12.05 7.22
CA ILE A 251 -5.36 11.52 8.43
C ILE A 251 -5.03 12.59 9.46
N GLY A 252 -5.28 13.86 9.17
CA GLY A 252 -4.93 15.00 10.01
C GLY A 252 -5.86 15.22 11.20
N PRO A 253 -5.66 16.33 11.94
CA PRO A 253 -6.36 16.59 13.21
C PRO A 253 -7.88 16.65 13.09
N GLU A 254 -8.39 17.20 11.99
CA GLU A 254 -9.83 17.35 11.76
C GLU A 254 -10.48 16.09 11.15
N SER A 255 -9.68 15.12 10.71
CA SER A 255 -10.20 13.84 10.23
C SER A 255 -10.59 12.92 11.40
N ASN A 256 -11.34 11.86 11.10
CA ASN A 256 -11.63 10.82 12.11
C ASN A 256 -10.37 10.10 12.60
N VAL A 257 -9.31 10.04 11.79
CA VAL A 257 -8.02 9.44 12.18
C VAL A 257 -7.34 10.29 13.25
N GLY A 258 -7.42 11.63 13.15
CA GLY A 258 -7.04 12.55 14.22
C GLY A 258 -5.53 12.61 14.51
N LEU A 259 -4.66 12.33 13.54
CA LEU A 259 -3.22 12.50 13.75
C LEU A 259 -2.89 13.98 13.88
N THR A 260 -2.11 14.33 14.89
CA THR A 260 -1.62 15.72 15.03
C THR A 260 -0.64 16.03 13.88
N ARG A 261 -0.55 17.30 13.49
CA ARG A 261 0.42 17.76 12.50
C ARG A 261 1.85 17.37 12.88
N VAL A 262 2.24 17.58 14.13
CA VAL A 262 3.56 17.15 14.66
C VAL A 262 3.75 15.64 14.52
N GLY A 263 2.71 14.85 14.71
CA GLY A 263 2.77 13.39 14.53
C GLY A 263 3.03 13.01 13.07
N ILE A 264 2.39 13.68 12.11
CA ILE A 264 2.60 13.45 10.68
C ILE A 264 4.01 13.92 10.27
N GLU A 265 4.45 15.10 10.71
CA GLU A 265 5.79 15.64 10.47
C GLU A 265 6.88 14.71 11.02
N SER A 266 6.71 14.22 12.25
CA SER A 266 7.65 13.26 12.86
C SER A 266 7.74 11.97 12.07
N LEU A 267 6.62 11.45 11.58
CA LEU A 267 6.57 10.26 10.75
C LEU A 267 7.32 10.47 9.41
N TYR A 268 7.01 11.57 8.72
CA TYR A 268 7.62 11.85 7.42
C TYR A 268 9.11 12.16 7.54
N SER A 269 9.51 12.90 8.57
CA SER A 269 10.91 13.13 8.89
C SER A 269 11.67 11.80 9.12
N LEU A 270 11.09 10.89 9.90
CA LEU A 270 11.70 9.57 10.13
C LEU A 270 11.90 8.80 8.83
N ILE A 271 10.88 8.75 7.96
CA ILE A 271 10.95 8.00 6.69
C ILE A 271 11.99 8.62 5.75
N LEU A 272 11.99 9.95 5.61
CA LEU A 272 12.92 10.66 4.73
C LEU A 272 14.37 10.52 5.21
N ASN A 273 14.63 10.66 6.52
CA ASN A 273 15.97 10.55 7.09
C ASN A 273 16.55 9.14 6.94
N VAL A 274 15.77 8.10 7.27
CA VAL A 274 16.23 6.70 7.10
C VAL A 274 16.54 6.41 5.63
N THR A 275 15.73 6.93 4.71
CA THR A 275 15.95 6.73 3.28
C THR A 275 17.21 7.47 2.80
N ALA A 276 17.47 8.69 3.29
CA ALA A 276 18.66 9.45 2.96
C ALA A 276 19.95 8.76 3.48
N GLU A 277 19.92 8.25 4.70
CA GLU A 277 21.06 7.52 5.30
C GLU A 277 21.41 6.23 4.53
N ILE A 278 20.41 5.47 4.10
CA ILE A 278 20.63 4.26 3.29
C ILE A 278 21.20 4.61 1.90
N SER A 279 20.85 5.78 1.37
CA SER A 279 21.29 6.24 0.04
C SER A 279 22.66 6.93 0.05
N THR A 280 23.19 7.27 1.20
CA THR A 280 24.51 7.91 1.33
C THR A 280 25.61 6.83 1.37
N PRO A 281 26.54 6.78 0.40
CA PRO A 281 27.68 5.87 0.49
C PRO A 281 28.46 6.17 1.79
N ALA A 282 28.79 5.12 2.54
CA ALA A 282 29.62 5.27 3.73
C ALA A 282 30.87 6.08 3.36
N ALA A 283 31.16 7.15 4.12
CA ALA A 283 32.38 7.92 3.93
C ALA A 283 33.58 6.95 4.02
N PRO A 284 34.57 7.03 3.09
CA PRO A 284 35.74 6.16 3.16
C PRO A 284 36.40 6.35 4.51
N ALA A 285 36.62 5.26 5.24
CA ALA A 285 37.31 5.29 6.52
C ALA A 285 38.64 6.04 6.35
N ALA A 286 38.82 7.09 7.13
CA ALA A 286 40.09 7.83 7.19
C ALA A 286 41.19 6.83 7.56
N ARG A 287 42.17 6.66 6.66
CA ARG A 287 43.37 5.88 6.91
C ARG A 287 44.37 6.68 7.68
#